data_ef42ee43f66a1634e0a61e4324c366e3
#
_entry.id   ef42ee43f66a1634e0a61e4324c366e3
#
_cell.length_a   1.000
_cell.length_b   1.000
_cell.length_c   1.000
_cell.angle_alpha   90.00
_cell.angle_beta   90.00
_cell.angle_gamma   90.00
#
_symmetry.space_group_name_H-M   'P 1'
#
loop_
_entity.id
_entity.type
_entity.pdbx_description
1 polymer ?
#
loop_
_entity_poly.entity_id
_entity_poly.type
_entity_poly.pdbx_seq_one_letter_code
_entity_poly.pdbx_strand_id
1 'polypeptide(L)'
;MNDFISMAASLESGSLHPLGQAIVEYAEDKNIKLQQPEQFTNISGRGIQAKLNGHVYLAGNKRLLEEKNIQINQNVLSDLDAYASLGQTPLIFVEDQNVIGLISVADTIRSTSQVALEQFKKKNMRVVMLTGDNQKTANAIGKSLSVDEVISDVLPQDKESVIRKLQE
;
A
#
# COMPACT_ATOMS: atom_id res chain seq x y z
N MET A 1 -11.54 13.93 -12.09
CA MET A 1 -11.39 12.81 -11.13
C MET A 1 -11.45 11.46 -11.86
N ASN A 2 -12.45 11.21 -12.70
CA ASN A 2 -12.56 9.95 -13.44
C ASN A 2 -11.36 9.66 -14.34
N ASP A 3 -10.75 10.67 -14.97
CA ASP A 3 -9.60 10.50 -15.86
C ASP A 3 -8.35 10.03 -15.09
N PHE A 4 -8.12 10.55 -13.87
CA PHE A 4 -7.03 10.11 -13.02
C PHE A 4 -7.20 8.67 -12.55
N ILE A 5 -8.41 8.27 -12.14
CA ILE A 5 -8.70 6.88 -11.76
C ILE A 5 -8.59 5.94 -12.98
N SER A 6 -9.08 6.35 -14.15
CA SER A 6 -8.93 5.58 -15.40
C SER A 6 -7.46 5.32 -15.71
N MET A 7 -6.63 6.35 -15.65
CA MET A 7 -5.18 6.23 -15.85
C MET A 7 -4.54 5.31 -14.80
N ALA A 8 -4.80 5.55 -13.51
CA ALA A 8 -4.22 4.78 -12.41
C ALA A 8 -4.59 3.29 -12.50
N ALA A 9 -5.86 2.97 -12.72
CA ALA A 9 -6.32 1.59 -12.89
C ALA A 9 -5.77 0.96 -14.18
N SER A 10 -5.62 1.72 -15.27
CA SER A 10 -4.98 1.24 -16.48
C SER A 10 -3.52 0.84 -16.24
N LEU A 11 -2.76 1.66 -15.52
CA LEU A 11 -1.37 1.34 -15.14
C LEU A 11 -1.29 0.08 -14.28
N GLU A 12 -2.18 -0.05 -13.29
CA GLU A 12 -2.19 -1.17 -12.35
C GLU A 12 -2.84 -2.44 -12.92
N SER A 13 -3.46 -2.39 -14.12
CA SER A 13 -4.11 -3.56 -14.73
C SER A 13 -3.16 -4.73 -15.01
N GLY A 14 -1.86 -4.45 -15.16
CA GLY A 14 -0.81 -5.47 -15.28
C GLY A 14 -0.19 -5.89 -13.95
N SER A 15 -0.59 -5.28 -12.84
CA SER A 15 -0.03 -5.53 -11.51
C SER A 15 -0.69 -6.73 -10.83
N LEU A 16 0.11 -7.61 -10.23
CA LEU A 16 -0.37 -8.69 -9.36
C LEU A 16 -0.41 -8.26 -7.88
N HIS A 17 -0.07 -7.00 -7.59
CA HIS A 17 -0.05 -6.52 -6.22
C HIS A 17 -1.47 -6.22 -5.72
N PRO A 18 -1.86 -6.64 -4.50
CA PRO A 18 -3.22 -6.41 -3.98
C PRO A 18 -3.69 -4.95 -4.01
N LEU A 19 -2.77 -4.01 -3.78
CA LEU A 19 -3.08 -2.57 -3.85
C LEU A 19 -3.47 -2.14 -5.27
N GLY A 20 -2.75 -2.63 -6.28
CA GLY A 20 -3.07 -2.37 -7.69
C GLY A 20 -4.42 -2.97 -8.08
N GLN A 21 -4.66 -4.21 -7.67
CA GLN A 21 -5.95 -4.89 -7.91
C GLN A 21 -7.12 -4.13 -7.30
N ALA A 22 -6.99 -3.60 -6.09
CA ALA A 22 -8.03 -2.80 -5.45
C ALA A 22 -8.38 -1.52 -6.24
N ILE A 23 -7.40 -0.90 -6.89
CA ILE A 23 -7.62 0.27 -7.76
C ILE A 23 -8.36 -0.14 -9.04
N VAL A 24 -8.00 -1.28 -9.62
CA VAL A 24 -8.66 -1.84 -10.82
C VAL A 24 -10.11 -2.19 -10.50
N GLU A 25 -10.36 -2.95 -9.43
CA GLU A 25 -11.70 -3.31 -8.96
C GLU A 25 -12.58 -2.08 -8.72
N TYR A 26 -12.03 -1.05 -8.06
CA TYR A 26 -12.76 0.22 -7.87
C TYR A 26 -13.16 0.88 -9.19
N ALA A 27 -12.28 0.88 -10.20
CA ALA A 27 -12.57 1.44 -11.51
C ALA A 27 -13.65 0.62 -12.26
N GLU A 28 -13.59 -0.71 -12.17
CA GLU A 28 -14.58 -1.62 -12.76
C GLU A 28 -15.96 -1.42 -12.13
N ASP A 29 -16.04 -1.35 -10.80
CA ASP A 29 -17.29 -1.09 -10.08
C ASP A 29 -17.94 0.24 -10.47
N LYS A 30 -17.14 1.22 -10.86
CA LYS A 30 -17.60 2.53 -11.36
C LYS A 30 -17.81 2.57 -12.87
N ASN A 31 -17.65 1.45 -13.57
CA ASN A 31 -17.72 1.35 -15.02
C ASN A 31 -16.75 2.33 -15.73
N ILE A 32 -15.59 2.58 -15.15
CA ILE A 32 -14.54 3.41 -15.73
C ILE A 32 -13.78 2.56 -16.75
N LYS A 33 -13.67 3.06 -17.98
CA LYS A 33 -12.94 2.36 -19.04
C LYS A 33 -11.44 2.39 -18.76
N LEU A 34 -10.81 1.23 -18.83
CA LEU A 34 -9.37 1.06 -18.73
C LEU A 34 -8.75 1.08 -20.13
N GLN A 35 -7.52 1.56 -20.20
CA GLN A 35 -6.67 1.50 -21.39
C GLN A 35 -5.59 0.44 -21.15
N GLN A 36 -5.07 -0.15 -22.20
CA GLN A 36 -4.00 -1.12 -22.09
C GLN A 36 -2.65 -0.39 -22.07
N PRO A 37 -1.86 -0.50 -20.97
CA PRO A 37 -0.55 0.12 -20.90
C PRO A 37 0.45 -0.65 -21.78
N GLU A 38 1.39 0.09 -22.34
CA GLU A 38 2.53 -0.44 -23.05
C GLU A 38 3.77 -0.51 -22.14
N GLN A 39 4.71 -1.38 -22.47
CA GLN A 39 6.03 -1.44 -21.78
C GLN A 39 5.92 -1.55 -20.26
N PHE A 40 4.96 -2.35 -19.78
CA PHE A 40 4.77 -2.57 -18.34
C PHE A 40 6.00 -3.23 -17.71
N THR A 41 6.47 -2.68 -16.60
CA THR A 41 7.59 -3.20 -15.82
C THR A 41 7.26 -3.13 -14.33
N ASN A 42 7.36 -4.25 -13.65
CA ASN A 42 7.24 -4.31 -12.20
C ASN A 42 8.60 -4.04 -11.55
N ILE A 43 8.67 -3.06 -10.65
CA ILE A 43 9.87 -2.70 -9.88
C ILE A 43 9.68 -3.27 -8.47
N SER A 44 10.32 -4.42 -8.22
CA SER A 44 10.10 -5.21 -7.01
C SER A 44 10.20 -4.40 -5.71
N GLY A 45 9.16 -4.46 -4.88
CA GLY A 45 9.06 -3.77 -3.59
C GLY A 45 8.95 -2.24 -3.66
N ARG A 46 8.79 -1.66 -4.87
CA ARG A 46 8.76 -0.20 -5.07
C ARG A 46 7.54 0.30 -5.82
N GLY A 47 7.09 -0.45 -6.83
CA GLY A 47 5.96 -0.06 -7.67
C GLY A 47 6.08 -0.55 -9.10
N ILE A 48 5.50 0.19 -10.03
CA ILE A 48 5.45 -0.15 -11.45
C ILE A 48 5.86 1.04 -12.32
N GLN A 49 6.30 0.73 -13.52
CA GLN A 49 6.50 1.67 -14.62
C GLN A 49 5.76 1.17 -15.84
N ALA A 50 5.04 2.04 -16.53
CA ALA A 50 4.40 1.70 -17.79
C ALA A 50 4.31 2.93 -18.70
N LYS A 51 4.01 2.70 -19.98
CA LYS A 51 3.76 3.75 -20.95
C LYS A 51 2.29 3.76 -21.33
N LEU A 52 1.66 4.93 -21.35
CA LEU A 52 0.28 5.12 -21.73
C LEU A 52 0.16 6.36 -22.60
N ASN A 53 -0.42 6.22 -23.80
CA ASN A 53 -0.60 7.33 -24.75
C ASN A 53 0.68 8.12 -25.06
N GLY A 54 1.84 7.45 -25.08
CA GLY A 54 3.13 8.09 -25.37
C GLY A 54 3.86 8.66 -24.15
N HIS A 55 3.21 8.79 -22.98
CA HIS A 55 3.79 9.26 -21.73
C HIS A 55 4.28 8.12 -20.86
N VAL A 56 5.33 8.36 -20.08
CA VAL A 56 5.88 7.41 -19.11
C VAL A 56 5.28 7.68 -17.75
N TYR A 57 4.66 6.66 -17.17
CA TYR A 57 4.06 6.72 -15.85
C TYR A 57 4.80 5.83 -14.86
N LEU A 58 4.84 6.28 -13.62
CA LEU A 58 5.26 5.49 -12.47
C LEU A 58 4.11 5.48 -11.45
N ALA A 59 3.91 4.34 -10.81
CA ALA A 59 3.05 4.22 -9.65
C ALA A 59 3.79 3.44 -8.56
N GLY A 60 3.88 4.00 -7.35
CA GLY A 60 4.63 3.30 -6.30
C GLY A 60 4.82 4.11 -5.02
N ASN A 61 5.75 3.64 -4.21
CA ASN A 61 6.08 4.23 -2.92
C ASN A 61 7.13 5.35 -3.04
N LYS A 62 7.38 6.05 -1.93
CA LYS A 62 8.36 7.13 -1.85
C LYS A 62 9.77 6.71 -2.31
N ARG A 63 10.19 5.47 -2.00
CA ARG A 63 11.52 4.95 -2.39
C ARG A 63 11.70 4.87 -3.90
N LEU A 64 10.63 4.55 -4.64
CA LEU A 64 10.67 4.56 -6.11
C LEU A 64 11.01 5.95 -6.64
N LEU A 65 10.38 6.99 -6.09
CA LEU A 65 10.59 8.36 -6.55
C LEU A 65 12.00 8.86 -6.19
N GLU A 66 12.49 8.55 -5.00
CA GLU A 66 13.84 8.88 -4.56
C GLU A 66 14.91 8.26 -5.49
N GLU A 67 14.77 7.00 -5.88
CA GLU A 67 15.69 6.33 -6.80
C GLU A 67 15.64 6.88 -8.23
N LYS A 68 14.47 7.36 -8.64
CA LYS A 68 14.28 8.00 -9.94
C LYS A 68 14.62 9.50 -9.91
N ASN A 69 15.09 10.02 -8.77
CA ASN A 69 15.39 11.45 -8.54
C ASN A 69 14.19 12.38 -8.83
N ILE A 70 12.97 11.89 -8.57
CA ILE A 70 11.73 12.67 -8.72
C ILE A 70 11.50 13.47 -7.44
N GLN A 71 11.35 14.78 -7.59
CA GLN A 71 11.09 15.66 -6.46
C GLN A 71 9.65 15.52 -5.96
N ILE A 72 9.51 15.33 -4.66
CA ILE A 72 8.22 15.28 -3.97
C ILE A 72 8.05 16.59 -3.22
N ASN A 73 7.01 17.35 -3.52
CA ASN A 73 6.75 18.61 -2.82
C ASN A 73 6.27 18.36 -1.38
N GLN A 74 6.35 19.39 -0.53
CA GLN A 74 6.01 19.27 0.89
C GLN A 74 4.55 18.90 1.15
N ASN A 75 3.63 19.33 0.29
CA ASN A 75 2.21 19.01 0.44
C ASN A 75 1.97 17.49 0.25
N VAL A 76 2.56 16.91 -0.80
CA VAL A 76 2.49 15.46 -1.05
C VAL A 76 3.10 14.67 0.11
N LEU A 77 4.23 15.13 0.67
CA LEU A 77 4.83 14.48 1.85
C LEU A 77 3.89 14.52 3.06
N SER A 78 3.23 15.65 3.29
CA SER A 78 2.23 15.79 4.35
C SER A 78 1.04 14.85 4.16
N ASP A 79 0.53 14.72 2.93
CA ASP A 79 -0.57 13.83 2.60
C ASP A 79 -0.18 12.36 2.79
N LEU A 80 1.04 11.96 2.38
CA LEU A 80 1.58 10.62 2.62
C LEU A 80 1.60 10.27 4.11
N ASP A 81 2.08 11.20 4.94
CA ASP A 81 2.12 11.03 6.39
C ASP A 81 0.70 10.96 7.00
N ALA A 82 -0.24 11.76 6.50
CA ALA A 82 -1.62 11.75 6.94
C ALA A 82 -2.29 10.39 6.63
N TYR A 83 -2.18 9.89 5.40
CA TYR A 83 -2.74 8.59 5.01
C TYR A 83 -2.11 7.44 5.79
N ALA A 84 -0.79 7.43 5.94
CA ALA A 84 -0.11 6.41 6.74
C ALA A 84 -0.57 6.41 8.21
N SER A 85 -0.83 7.60 8.77
CA SER A 85 -1.36 7.74 10.15
C SER A 85 -2.77 7.18 10.32
N LEU A 86 -3.54 7.07 9.22
CA LEU A 86 -4.85 6.44 9.17
C LEU A 86 -4.79 4.93 8.90
N GLY A 87 -3.61 4.34 8.83
CA GLY A 87 -3.42 2.93 8.50
C GLY A 87 -3.62 2.61 7.02
N GLN A 88 -3.57 3.62 6.17
CA GLN A 88 -3.72 3.46 4.72
C GLN A 88 -2.37 3.37 4.04
N THR A 89 -2.31 2.70 2.91
CA THR A 89 -1.10 2.61 2.08
C THR A 89 -1.23 3.54 0.88
N PRO A 90 -0.54 4.68 0.86
CA PRO A 90 -0.57 5.60 -0.26
C PRO A 90 0.34 5.13 -1.39
N LEU A 91 -0.16 5.21 -2.63
CA LEU A 91 0.58 5.08 -3.87
C LEU A 91 0.71 6.44 -4.54
N ILE A 92 1.92 6.78 -4.99
CA ILE A 92 2.23 8.03 -5.67
C ILE A 92 2.22 7.77 -7.16
N PHE A 93 1.48 8.58 -7.91
CA PHE A 93 1.43 8.53 -9.36
C PHE A 93 2.21 9.68 -9.97
N VAL A 94 3.03 9.36 -10.96
CA VAL A 94 3.95 10.27 -11.64
C VAL A 94 3.76 10.14 -13.15
N GLU A 95 3.74 11.27 -13.84
CA GLU A 95 3.77 11.37 -15.30
C GLU A 95 4.99 12.19 -15.71
N ASP A 96 5.83 11.63 -16.57
CA ASP A 96 7.01 12.31 -17.14
C ASP A 96 7.81 13.15 -16.10
N GLN A 97 8.14 12.57 -14.94
CA GLN A 97 8.86 13.18 -13.81
C GLN A 97 8.02 14.08 -12.88
N ASN A 98 6.74 14.31 -13.14
CA ASN A 98 5.88 15.14 -12.31
C ASN A 98 4.93 14.29 -11.48
N VAL A 99 4.85 14.56 -10.17
CA VAL A 99 3.83 13.93 -9.31
C VAL A 99 2.47 14.50 -9.69
N ILE A 100 1.56 13.63 -10.14
CA ILE A 100 0.22 13.99 -10.61
C ILE A 100 -0.89 13.67 -9.61
N GLY A 101 -0.60 12.82 -8.62
CA GLY A 101 -1.58 12.51 -7.58
C GLY A 101 -1.19 11.37 -6.67
N LEU A 102 -2.06 11.13 -5.70
CA LEU A 102 -1.99 10.05 -4.73
C LEU A 102 -3.28 9.24 -4.76
N ILE A 103 -3.18 7.93 -4.63
CA ILE A 103 -4.29 7.05 -4.28
C ILE A 103 -3.92 6.32 -3.01
N SER A 104 -4.78 6.40 -2.01
CA SER A 104 -4.60 5.67 -0.77
C SER A 104 -5.53 4.48 -0.74
N VAL A 105 -4.95 3.31 -0.51
CA VAL A 105 -5.68 2.06 -0.37
C VAL A 105 -5.66 1.65 1.09
N ALA A 106 -6.83 1.36 1.65
CA ALA A 106 -6.98 0.85 3.00
C ALA A 106 -7.38 -0.63 2.92
N ASP A 107 -6.66 -1.49 3.61
CA ASP A 107 -7.15 -2.85 3.84
C ASP A 107 -8.28 -2.80 4.87
N THR A 108 -9.40 -3.41 4.54
CA THR A 108 -10.53 -3.49 5.47
C THR A 108 -10.28 -4.62 6.46
N ILE A 109 -10.18 -4.25 7.75
CA ILE A 109 -10.12 -5.24 8.82
C ILE A 109 -11.39 -6.09 8.76
N ARG A 110 -11.22 -7.39 8.53
CA ARG A 110 -12.37 -8.32 8.52
C ARG A 110 -13.02 -8.35 9.89
N SER A 111 -14.34 -8.26 9.94
CA SER A 111 -15.10 -8.35 11.20
C SER A 111 -14.81 -9.62 11.98
N THR A 112 -14.55 -10.73 11.28
CA THR A 112 -14.12 -12.01 11.86
C THR A 112 -12.79 -11.91 12.61
N SER A 113 -11.86 -11.04 12.19
CA SER A 113 -10.57 -10.84 12.87
C SER A 113 -10.77 -10.24 14.25
N GLN A 114 -11.63 -9.24 14.38
CA GLN A 114 -11.92 -8.62 15.68
C GLN A 114 -12.52 -9.64 16.67
N VAL A 115 -13.48 -10.44 16.21
CA VAL A 115 -14.09 -11.48 17.03
C VAL A 115 -13.06 -12.53 17.49
N ALA A 116 -12.16 -12.96 16.60
CA ALA A 116 -11.10 -13.91 16.93
C ALA A 116 -10.12 -13.34 17.97
N LEU A 117 -9.72 -12.08 17.79
CA LEU A 117 -8.80 -11.42 18.72
C LEU A 117 -9.41 -11.24 20.12
N GLU A 118 -10.69 -10.91 20.19
CA GLU A 118 -11.41 -10.88 21.48
C GLU A 118 -11.43 -12.25 22.19
N GLN A 119 -11.60 -13.34 21.42
CA GLN A 119 -11.56 -14.69 21.98
C GLN A 119 -10.16 -15.05 22.50
N PHE A 120 -9.09 -14.67 21.79
CA PHE A 120 -7.73 -14.88 22.27
C PHE A 120 -7.46 -14.11 23.57
N LYS A 121 -7.91 -12.86 23.65
CA LYS A 121 -7.81 -12.06 24.89
C LYS A 121 -8.55 -12.66 26.08
N LYS A 122 -9.76 -13.17 25.86
CA LYS A 122 -10.53 -13.89 26.92
C LYS A 122 -9.80 -15.12 27.46
N LYS A 123 -8.92 -15.71 26.64
CA LYS A 123 -8.06 -16.84 27.04
C LYS A 123 -6.70 -16.41 27.58
N ASN A 124 -6.50 -15.11 27.86
CA ASN A 124 -5.24 -14.53 28.31
C ASN A 124 -4.06 -14.79 27.34
N MET A 125 -4.34 -14.91 26.05
CA MET A 125 -3.30 -15.04 25.03
C MET A 125 -2.77 -13.67 24.64
N ARG A 126 -1.45 -13.52 24.61
CA ARG A 126 -0.79 -12.34 24.05
C ARG A 126 -0.88 -12.37 22.53
N VAL A 127 -1.32 -11.26 21.95
CA VAL A 127 -1.49 -11.12 20.49
C VAL A 127 -0.44 -10.14 19.96
N VAL A 128 0.41 -10.63 19.07
CA VAL A 128 1.47 -9.84 18.43
C VAL A 128 1.18 -9.72 16.94
N MET A 129 1.15 -8.50 16.41
CA MET A 129 1.06 -8.24 14.99
C MET A 129 2.45 -8.08 14.38
N LEU A 130 2.79 -8.94 13.41
CA LEU A 130 4.04 -8.92 12.67
C LEU A 130 3.78 -8.57 11.21
N THR A 131 4.29 -7.43 10.73
CA THR A 131 4.03 -6.94 9.38
C THR A 131 5.27 -6.36 8.70
N GLY A 132 5.27 -6.36 7.37
CA GLY A 132 6.23 -5.65 6.53
C GLY A 132 5.85 -4.18 6.28
N ASP A 133 4.69 -3.73 6.74
CA ASP A 133 4.28 -2.33 6.62
C ASP A 133 5.15 -1.42 7.47
N ASN A 134 5.16 -0.13 7.13
CA ASN A 134 5.88 0.87 7.92
C ASN A 134 5.25 1.04 9.31
N GLN A 135 6.07 1.52 10.26
CA GLN A 135 5.69 1.66 11.68
C GLN A 135 4.39 2.45 11.89
N LYS A 136 4.14 3.54 11.13
CA LYS A 136 2.95 4.37 11.29
C LYS A 136 1.67 3.60 10.93
N THR A 137 1.65 2.96 9.76
CA THR A 137 0.54 2.14 9.28
C THR A 137 0.29 0.96 10.22
N ALA A 138 1.36 0.25 10.59
CA ALA A 138 1.29 -0.89 11.50
C ALA A 138 0.70 -0.51 12.87
N ASN A 139 1.13 0.60 13.46
CA ASN A 139 0.60 1.10 14.73
C ASN A 139 -0.88 1.48 14.64
N ALA A 140 -1.31 2.11 13.55
CA ALA A 140 -2.72 2.47 13.35
C ALA A 140 -3.61 1.21 13.30
N ILE A 141 -3.20 0.20 12.52
CA ILE A 141 -3.90 -1.09 12.42
C ILE A 141 -3.88 -1.82 13.77
N GLY A 142 -2.72 -1.92 14.41
CA GLY A 142 -2.57 -2.59 15.69
C GLY A 142 -3.43 -1.97 16.79
N LYS A 143 -3.53 -0.64 16.82
CA LYS A 143 -4.42 0.09 17.73
C LYS A 143 -5.90 -0.22 17.47
N SER A 144 -6.34 -0.26 16.20
CA SER A 144 -7.72 -0.57 15.85
C SER A 144 -8.10 -2.02 16.17
N LEU A 145 -7.16 -2.96 16.06
CA LEU A 145 -7.30 -4.36 16.44
C LEU A 145 -7.05 -4.60 17.93
N SER A 146 -6.54 -3.58 18.64
CA SER A 146 -6.18 -3.67 20.06
C SER A 146 -5.21 -4.84 20.34
N VAL A 147 -4.21 -5.08 19.48
CA VAL A 147 -3.16 -6.08 19.74
C VAL A 147 -2.23 -5.62 20.85
N ASP A 148 -1.54 -6.57 21.50
CA ASP A 148 -0.66 -6.26 22.65
C ASP A 148 0.69 -5.69 22.20
N GLU A 149 1.14 -6.09 20.99
CA GLU A 149 2.42 -5.64 20.43
C GLU A 149 2.36 -5.56 18.90
N VAL A 150 3.11 -4.60 18.34
CA VAL A 150 3.26 -4.42 16.89
C VAL A 150 4.74 -4.44 16.54
N ILE A 151 5.13 -5.34 15.63
CA ILE A 151 6.47 -5.42 15.04
C ILE A 151 6.33 -5.13 13.54
N SER A 152 6.82 -3.97 13.13
CA SER A 152 6.72 -3.44 11.76
C SER A 152 8.02 -3.53 10.99
N ASP A 153 8.00 -3.15 9.72
CA ASP A 153 9.17 -3.07 8.83
C ASP A 153 9.95 -4.40 8.69
N VAL A 154 9.29 -5.54 8.93
CA VAL A 154 9.92 -6.86 8.92
C VAL A 154 9.95 -7.43 7.51
N LEU A 155 11.15 -7.68 6.98
CA LEU A 155 11.32 -8.30 5.68
C LEU A 155 10.85 -9.77 5.70
N PRO A 156 10.37 -10.31 4.55
CA PRO A 156 9.88 -11.69 4.49
C PRO A 156 10.86 -12.73 5.05
N GLN A 157 12.16 -12.57 4.76
CA GLN A 157 13.22 -13.47 5.23
C GLN A 157 13.49 -13.38 6.74
N ASP A 158 13.11 -12.26 7.39
CA ASP A 158 13.39 -12.03 8.81
C ASP A 158 12.22 -12.46 9.71
N LYS A 159 11.04 -12.74 9.14
CA LYS A 159 9.84 -13.09 9.91
C LYS A 159 10.06 -14.33 10.79
N GLU A 160 10.76 -15.35 10.27
CA GLU A 160 11.03 -16.56 11.04
C GLU A 160 11.88 -16.26 12.28
N SER A 161 12.93 -15.44 12.14
CA SER A 161 13.81 -15.10 13.26
C SER A 161 13.09 -14.31 14.37
N VAL A 162 12.16 -13.43 13.97
CA VAL A 162 11.33 -12.68 14.90
C VAL A 162 10.37 -13.62 15.66
N ILE A 163 9.74 -14.56 14.96
CA ILE A 163 8.84 -15.54 15.61
C ILE A 163 9.61 -16.40 16.64
N ARG A 164 10.82 -16.85 16.30
CA ARG A 164 11.65 -17.62 17.23
C ARG A 164 11.94 -16.85 18.51
N LYS A 165 12.30 -15.56 18.40
CA LYS A 165 12.55 -14.69 19.57
C LYS A 165 11.30 -14.46 20.45
N LEU A 166 10.12 -14.52 19.86
CA LEU A 166 8.86 -14.39 20.61
C LEU A 166 8.47 -15.68 21.33
N GLN A 167 9.09 -16.82 20.98
CA GLN A 167 8.85 -18.13 21.59
C GLN A 167 9.82 -18.46 22.74
N GLU A 168 10.89 -17.69 22.89
CA GLU A 168 11.84 -17.75 24.01
C GLU A 168 11.30 -16.99 25.24
#